data_1224bdafdfda7da2c6381af29f2b4868
#
_entry.id   1224bdafdfda7da2c6381af29f2b4868
#
_cell.length_a   1.000
_cell.length_b   1.000
_cell.length_c   1.000
_cell.angle_alpha   90.00
_cell.angle_beta   90.00
_cell.angle_gamma   90.00
#
_symmetry.space_group_name_H-M   'P 1'
#
loop_
_entity.id
_entity.type
_entity.pdbx_description
1 polymer ?
#
loop_
_entity_poly.entity_id
_entity_poly.type
_entity_poly.pdbx_seq_one_letter_code
_entity_poly.pdbx_strand_id
1 'polypeptide(L)'
;MPEKTTTVQIVMPQHCNGYSKPRLFGGQIMAWIDVVGAVAARRYTGQAVTTVCIDNLTFLQPAYLNDTVVQEAVVTWTGRTSLEVRVESLVERLDGSRELINRAYVVFVALDDEDRPVPIPAFIPETTEEKQEYAAAEERRRIRLQR
;
A
#
# COMPACT_ATOMS: atom_id res chain seq x y z
N MET A 1 4.62 6.71 -16.24
CA MET A 1 4.96 5.71 -15.22
C MET A 1 4.54 6.22 -13.85
N PRO A 2 3.80 5.46 -13.05
CA PRO A 2 3.42 5.94 -11.72
C PRO A 2 4.67 6.08 -10.85
N GLU A 3 4.70 7.16 -10.10
CA GLU A 3 5.81 7.40 -9.18
C GLU A 3 5.64 6.59 -7.91
N LYS A 4 6.77 6.19 -7.34
CA LYS A 4 6.77 5.52 -6.04
C LYS A 4 6.65 6.56 -4.92
N THR A 5 5.72 6.35 -4.01
CA THR A 5 5.60 7.14 -2.79
C THR A 5 6.26 6.37 -1.65
N THR A 6 7.18 7.02 -0.97
CA THR A 6 7.97 6.37 0.09
C THR A 6 7.78 7.09 1.41
N THR A 7 7.58 6.35 2.49
CA THR A 7 7.59 6.85 3.86
C THR A 7 8.60 6.08 4.69
N VAL A 8 9.12 6.71 5.73
CA VAL A 8 10.10 6.10 6.62
C VAL A 8 9.67 6.37 8.06
N GLN A 9 9.62 5.32 8.86
CA GLN A 9 9.24 5.39 10.28
C GLN A 9 10.27 4.65 11.12
N ILE A 10 10.53 5.15 12.32
CA ILE A 10 11.19 4.34 13.36
C ILE A 10 10.09 3.77 14.23
N VAL A 11 10.15 2.47 14.51
CA VAL A 11 9.18 1.81 15.38
C VAL A 11 9.41 2.29 16.82
N MET A 12 8.43 3.01 17.35
CA MET A 12 8.47 3.62 18.68
C MET A 12 7.69 2.77 19.69
N PRO A 13 7.86 2.97 21.00
CA PRO A 13 7.16 2.16 22.00
C PRO A 13 5.63 2.14 21.82
N GLN A 14 5.01 3.26 21.45
CA GLN A 14 3.57 3.34 21.24
C GLN A 14 3.10 2.54 20.03
N HIS A 15 3.99 2.10 19.16
CA HIS A 15 3.68 1.29 17.98
C HIS A 15 3.76 -0.22 18.26
N CYS A 16 4.12 -0.61 19.47
CA CYS A 16 4.45 -2.00 19.79
C CYS A 16 3.45 -2.65 20.72
N ASN A 17 3.38 -4.00 20.61
CA ASN A 17 2.72 -4.83 21.62
C ASN A 17 3.60 -4.95 22.85
N GLY A 18 2.98 -5.29 24.01
CA GLY A 18 3.68 -5.43 25.28
C GLY A 18 4.32 -6.79 25.49
N TYR A 19 4.99 -7.35 24.49
CA TYR A 19 5.73 -8.61 24.63
C TYR A 19 7.13 -8.36 25.23
N SER A 20 7.79 -9.43 25.70
CA SER A 20 9.15 -9.33 26.25
C SER A 20 10.13 -8.74 25.22
N LYS A 21 9.94 -9.04 23.95
CA LYS A 21 10.61 -8.36 22.85
C LYS A 21 9.55 -7.59 22.09
N PRO A 22 9.38 -6.28 22.37
CA PRO A 22 8.30 -5.51 21.76
C PRO A 22 8.40 -5.50 20.24
N ARG A 23 7.29 -5.77 19.58
CA ARG A 23 7.21 -5.82 18.13
C ARG A 23 6.12 -4.91 17.62
N LEU A 24 6.30 -4.44 16.39
CA LEU A 24 5.35 -3.59 15.70
C LEU A 24 3.98 -4.28 15.68
N PHE A 25 2.97 -3.56 16.17
CA PHE A 25 1.60 -4.02 16.22
C PHE A 25 0.99 -4.04 14.81
N GLY A 26 0.30 -5.14 14.47
CA GLY A 26 -0.28 -5.32 13.14
C GLY A 26 -1.21 -4.20 12.72
N GLY A 27 -2.05 -3.72 13.62
CA GLY A 27 -2.95 -2.59 13.34
C GLY A 27 -2.21 -1.30 13.01
N GLN A 28 -1.02 -1.09 13.62
CA GLN A 28 -0.21 0.09 13.32
C GLN A 28 0.37 0.02 11.92
N ILE A 29 0.90 -1.14 11.53
CA ILE A 29 1.45 -1.27 10.17
C ILE A 29 0.33 -1.14 9.13
N MET A 30 -0.87 -1.64 9.43
CA MET A 30 -2.02 -1.48 8.54
C MET A 30 -2.41 -0.01 8.40
N ALA A 31 -2.38 0.76 9.49
CA ALA A 31 -2.63 2.20 9.44
C ALA A 31 -1.60 2.91 8.56
N TRP A 32 -0.33 2.57 8.70
CA TRP A 32 0.74 3.14 7.88
C TRP A 32 0.57 2.76 6.40
N ILE A 33 0.19 1.52 6.12
CA ILE A 33 -0.09 1.04 4.76
C ILE A 33 -1.21 1.86 4.13
N ASP A 34 -2.29 2.07 4.87
CA ASP A 34 -3.43 2.83 4.36
C ASP A 34 -3.05 4.27 4.05
N VAL A 35 -2.28 4.90 4.94
CA VAL A 35 -1.85 6.31 4.75
C VAL A 35 -0.94 6.45 3.54
N VAL A 36 0.12 5.64 3.42
CA VAL A 36 1.06 5.77 2.29
C VAL A 36 0.37 5.42 0.98
N GLY A 37 -0.51 4.41 0.99
CA GLY A 37 -1.31 4.04 -0.17
C GLY A 37 -2.23 5.18 -0.59
N ALA A 38 -2.90 5.83 0.37
CA ALA A 38 -3.78 6.95 0.10
C ALA A 38 -3.02 8.13 -0.50
N VAL A 39 -1.81 8.42 -0.01
CA VAL A 39 -0.98 9.49 -0.57
C VAL A 39 -0.60 9.18 -2.02
N ALA A 40 -0.20 7.94 -2.30
CA ALA A 40 0.10 7.52 -3.68
C ALA A 40 -1.13 7.67 -4.58
N ALA A 41 -2.30 7.27 -4.09
CA ALA A 41 -3.54 7.38 -4.83
C ALA A 41 -3.93 8.84 -5.09
N ARG A 42 -3.77 9.72 -4.09
CA ARG A 42 -4.04 11.16 -4.24
C ARG A 42 -3.12 11.79 -5.28
N ARG A 43 -1.83 11.45 -5.23
CA ARG A 43 -0.85 11.97 -6.19
C ARG A 43 -1.17 11.56 -7.61
N TYR A 44 -1.63 10.31 -7.77
CA TYR A 44 -1.97 9.79 -9.09
C TYR A 44 -3.25 10.40 -9.64
N THR A 45 -4.30 10.47 -8.83
CA THR A 45 -5.64 10.89 -9.30
C THR A 45 -5.86 12.39 -9.25
N GLY A 46 -5.12 13.11 -8.40
CA GLY A 46 -5.41 14.52 -8.12
C GLY A 46 -6.73 14.72 -7.38
N GLN A 47 -7.28 13.67 -6.76
CA GLN A 47 -8.58 13.67 -6.10
C GLN A 47 -8.46 13.15 -4.68
N ALA A 48 -9.49 13.43 -3.86
CA ALA A 48 -9.67 12.71 -2.60
C ALA A 48 -9.97 11.25 -2.91
N VAL A 49 -9.57 10.37 -2.00
CA VAL A 49 -9.80 8.93 -2.16
C VAL A 49 -10.35 8.33 -0.87
N THR A 50 -11.09 7.23 -1.01
CA THR A 50 -11.53 6.43 0.13
C THR A 50 -11.05 5.00 -0.05
N THR A 51 -10.66 4.37 1.06
CA THR A 51 -10.22 2.98 1.07
C THR A 51 -11.43 2.06 0.96
N VAL A 52 -11.40 1.15 0.00
CA VAL A 52 -12.48 0.18 -0.21
C VAL A 52 -12.09 -1.17 0.37
N CYS A 53 -10.84 -1.58 0.19
CA CYS A 53 -10.44 -2.95 0.50
C CYS A 53 -8.92 -3.03 0.57
N ILE A 54 -8.42 -3.92 1.42
CA ILE A 54 -7.01 -4.31 1.45
C ILE A 54 -6.96 -5.79 1.12
N ASP A 55 -6.37 -6.13 -0.02
CA ASP A 55 -6.25 -7.51 -0.46
C ASP A 55 -4.84 -8.03 -0.24
N ASN A 56 -4.74 -9.35 -0.02
CA ASN A 56 -3.47 -10.09 0.07
C ASN A 56 -2.50 -9.46 1.08
N LEU A 57 -3.05 -9.04 2.22
CA LEU A 57 -2.22 -8.53 3.32
C LEU A 57 -1.53 -9.71 3.99
N THR A 58 -0.23 -9.83 3.80
CA THR A 58 0.56 -10.94 4.32
C THR A 58 1.72 -10.41 5.16
N PHE A 59 1.81 -10.90 6.39
CA PHE A 59 2.92 -10.59 7.30
C PHE A 59 3.98 -11.69 7.13
N LEU A 60 5.15 -11.32 6.62
CA LEU A 60 6.24 -12.26 6.32
C LEU A 60 7.25 -12.35 7.45
N GLN A 61 7.54 -11.21 8.10
CA GLN A 61 8.53 -11.11 9.16
C GLN A 61 8.05 -10.05 10.16
N PRO A 62 8.42 -10.16 11.44
CA PRO A 62 8.12 -9.10 12.41
C PRO A 62 9.09 -7.93 12.27
N ALA A 63 8.63 -6.75 12.68
CA ALA A 63 9.48 -5.60 12.95
C ALA A 63 9.47 -5.35 14.46
N TYR A 64 10.58 -4.87 14.99
CA TYR A 64 10.77 -4.70 16.43
C TYR A 64 10.99 -3.24 16.80
N LEU A 65 10.89 -2.96 18.09
CA LEU A 65 11.18 -1.65 18.63
C LEU A 65 12.53 -1.14 18.10
N ASN A 66 12.57 0.11 17.68
CA ASN A 66 13.72 0.81 17.10
C ASN A 66 14.10 0.40 15.68
N ASP A 67 13.38 -0.53 15.06
CA ASP A 67 13.60 -0.83 13.65
C ASP A 67 13.18 0.37 12.78
N THR A 68 13.90 0.57 11.69
CA THR A 68 13.52 1.51 10.64
C THR A 68 12.64 0.77 9.64
N VAL A 69 11.40 1.23 9.47
CA VAL A 69 10.46 0.67 8.51
C VAL A 69 10.29 1.64 7.35
N VAL A 70 10.59 1.16 6.15
CA VAL A 70 10.40 1.89 4.90
C VAL A 70 9.18 1.32 4.21
N GLN A 71 8.25 2.18 3.78
CA GLN A 71 7.10 1.74 3.02
C GLN A 71 7.11 2.39 1.65
N GLU A 72 6.87 1.58 0.64
CA GLU A 72 6.88 2.00 -0.75
C GLU A 72 5.55 1.66 -1.39
N ALA A 73 4.88 2.67 -1.96
CA ALA A 73 3.57 2.53 -2.57
C ALA A 73 3.64 2.92 -4.04
N VAL A 74 3.07 2.08 -4.90
CA VAL A 74 3.03 2.33 -6.34
C VAL A 74 1.67 1.89 -6.89
N VAL A 75 1.11 2.69 -7.80
CA VAL A 75 -0.14 2.33 -8.48
C VAL A 75 0.14 1.17 -9.43
N THR A 76 -0.66 0.12 -9.34
CA THR A 76 -0.50 -1.09 -10.14
C THR A 76 -1.63 -1.31 -11.13
N TRP A 77 -2.79 -0.67 -10.92
CA TRP A 77 -3.97 -0.89 -11.74
C TRP A 77 -4.96 0.26 -11.57
N THR A 78 -5.70 0.56 -12.62
CA THR A 78 -6.82 1.51 -12.56
C THR A 78 -8.05 0.94 -13.24
N GLY A 79 -9.22 1.18 -12.63
CA GLY A 79 -10.52 1.04 -13.25
C GLY A 79 -11.06 2.41 -13.67
N ARG A 80 -12.38 2.55 -13.78
CA ARG A 80 -12.97 3.83 -14.17
C ARG A 80 -12.87 4.87 -13.05
N THR A 81 -13.20 4.50 -11.82
CA THR A 81 -13.19 5.38 -10.64
C THR A 81 -12.32 4.84 -9.51
N SER A 82 -11.78 3.64 -9.67
CA SER A 82 -11.00 2.95 -8.63
C SER A 82 -9.60 2.67 -9.11
N LEU A 83 -8.70 2.45 -8.15
CA LEU A 83 -7.32 2.06 -8.45
C LEU A 83 -6.80 1.14 -7.36
N GLU A 84 -5.79 0.37 -7.72
CA GLU A 84 -5.06 -0.47 -6.78
C GLU A 84 -3.66 0.10 -6.58
N VAL A 85 -3.22 0.12 -5.32
CA VAL A 85 -1.88 0.53 -4.93
C VAL A 85 -1.21 -0.64 -4.21
N ARG A 86 -0.05 -1.06 -4.69
CA ARG A 86 0.78 -2.03 -3.98
C ARG A 86 1.61 -1.28 -2.95
N VAL A 87 1.55 -1.75 -1.70
CA VAL A 87 2.36 -1.19 -0.62
C VAL A 87 3.27 -2.29 -0.09
N GLU A 88 4.56 -2.05 -0.16
CA GLU A 88 5.57 -2.93 0.41
C GLU A 88 6.18 -2.27 1.63
N SER A 89 6.28 -3.03 2.72
CA SER A 89 6.92 -2.58 3.96
C SER A 89 8.20 -3.37 4.16
N LEU A 90 9.29 -2.65 4.42
CA LEU A 90 10.63 -3.24 4.55
C LEU A 90 11.27 -2.74 5.84
N VAL A 91 12.03 -3.63 6.51
CA VAL A 91 12.93 -3.20 7.58
C VAL A 91 14.27 -2.88 6.95
N GLU A 92 14.77 -1.69 7.23
CA GLU A 92 16.08 -1.25 6.77
C GLU A 92 17.07 -1.36 7.92
N ARG A 93 18.16 -2.09 7.70
CA ARG A 93 19.19 -2.28 8.71
C ARG A 93 20.23 -1.17 8.64
N LEU A 94 21.05 -1.06 9.68
CA LEU A 94 22.06 -0.02 9.78
C LEU A 94 23.09 -0.06 8.65
N ASP A 95 23.29 -1.24 8.05
CA ASP A 95 24.19 -1.39 6.90
C ASP A 95 23.52 -1.01 5.57
N GLY A 96 22.25 -0.59 5.60
CA GLY A 96 21.48 -0.23 4.41
C GLY A 96 20.74 -1.38 3.75
N SER A 97 20.95 -2.62 4.20
CA SER A 97 20.21 -3.77 3.65
C SER A 97 18.73 -3.68 4.07
N ARG A 98 17.86 -4.22 3.22
CA ARG A 98 16.41 -4.19 3.46
C ARG A 98 15.82 -5.58 3.36
N GLU A 99 14.83 -5.83 4.19
CA GLU A 99 14.09 -7.09 4.20
C GLU A 99 12.60 -6.80 4.11
N LEU A 100 11.94 -7.43 3.16
CA LEU A 100 10.49 -7.30 3.00
C LEU A 100 9.78 -7.98 4.18
N ILE A 101 8.96 -7.21 4.90
CA ILE A 101 8.21 -7.74 6.03
C ILE A 101 6.72 -7.86 5.74
N ASN A 102 6.23 -7.13 4.71
CA ASN A 102 4.81 -7.12 4.40
C ASN A 102 4.60 -6.64 2.98
N ARG A 103 3.57 -7.18 2.32
CA ARG A 103 3.07 -6.69 1.04
C ARG A 103 1.56 -6.67 1.10
N ALA A 104 0.96 -5.59 0.63
CA ALA A 104 -0.48 -5.42 0.60
C ALA A 104 -0.89 -4.75 -0.71
N TYR A 105 -2.11 -5.01 -1.13
CA TYR A 105 -2.74 -4.36 -2.28
C TYR A 105 -3.98 -3.65 -1.78
N VAL A 106 -3.97 -2.33 -1.85
CA VAL A 106 -5.03 -1.48 -1.32
C VAL A 106 -5.84 -0.92 -2.48
N VAL A 107 -7.15 -1.06 -2.41
CA VAL A 107 -8.06 -0.53 -3.43
C VAL A 107 -8.70 0.74 -2.91
N PHE A 108 -8.61 1.79 -3.71
CA PHE A 108 -9.21 3.10 -3.42
C PHE A 108 -10.22 3.48 -4.50
N VAL A 109 -11.19 4.27 -4.11
CA VAL A 109 -12.11 4.93 -5.06
C VAL A 109 -11.88 6.43 -4.95
N ALA A 110 -11.72 7.10 -6.09
CA ALA A 110 -11.57 8.55 -6.15
C ALA A 110 -12.94 9.22 -5.99
N LEU A 111 -12.95 10.30 -5.22
CA LEU A 111 -14.18 11.04 -4.88
C LEU A 111 -14.06 12.48 -5.33
N ASP A 112 -15.19 13.05 -5.78
CA ASP A 112 -15.32 14.48 -6.05
C ASP A 112 -15.63 15.26 -4.77
N ASP A 113 -15.87 16.57 -4.90
CA ASP A 113 -16.13 17.45 -3.75
C ASP A 113 -17.44 17.13 -3.03
N GLU A 114 -18.31 16.32 -3.64
CA GLU A 114 -19.57 15.89 -3.04
C GLU A 114 -19.53 14.44 -2.57
N ASP A 115 -18.32 13.88 -2.43
CA ASP A 115 -18.06 12.51 -1.99
C ASP A 115 -18.67 11.45 -2.92
N ARG A 116 -18.74 11.75 -4.21
CA ARG A 116 -19.20 10.79 -5.23
C ARG A 116 -18.02 10.24 -6.02
N PRO A 117 -18.07 8.97 -6.44
CA PRO A 117 -17.03 8.42 -7.30
C PRO A 117 -16.83 9.25 -8.56
N VAL A 118 -15.58 9.49 -8.93
CA VAL A 118 -15.23 10.32 -10.10
C VAL A 118 -14.22 9.55 -10.96
N PRO A 119 -14.33 9.65 -12.31
CA PRO A 119 -13.36 9.00 -13.20
C PRO A 119 -11.94 9.49 -12.97
N ILE A 120 -10.98 8.59 -13.17
CA ILE A 120 -9.56 8.86 -12.97
C ILE A 120 -8.78 8.60 -14.26
N PRO A 121 -7.56 9.16 -14.38
CA PRO A 121 -6.71 8.84 -15.52
C PRO A 121 -6.37 7.36 -15.57
N ALA A 122 -6.42 6.78 -16.75
CA ALA A 122 -6.07 5.36 -16.92
C ALA A 122 -4.55 5.16 -16.82
N PHE A 123 -4.15 4.16 -16.05
CA PHE A 123 -2.76 3.70 -16.06
C PHE A 123 -2.60 2.67 -17.17
N ILE A 124 -1.65 2.91 -18.06
CA ILE A 124 -1.35 2.01 -19.16
C ILE A 124 0.00 1.35 -18.86
N PRO A 125 0.02 0.05 -18.54
CA PRO A 125 1.27 -0.63 -18.24
C PRO A 125 2.16 -0.71 -19.49
N GLU A 126 3.43 -0.39 -19.33
CA GLU A 126 4.39 -0.38 -20.45
C GLU A 126 5.46 -1.45 -20.31
N THR A 127 6.05 -1.59 -19.12
CA THR A 127 7.11 -2.57 -18.88
C THR A 127 6.50 -3.96 -18.67
N THR A 128 7.33 -4.98 -18.82
CA THR A 128 6.92 -6.37 -18.54
C THR A 128 6.43 -6.51 -17.11
N GLU A 129 7.13 -5.91 -16.14
CA GLU A 129 6.75 -5.95 -14.74
C GLU A 129 5.41 -5.28 -14.51
N GLU A 130 5.19 -4.10 -15.11
CA GLU A 130 3.93 -3.37 -14.98
C GLU A 130 2.77 -4.18 -15.57
N LYS A 131 2.99 -4.84 -16.71
CA LYS A 131 1.95 -5.67 -17.35
C LYS A 131 1.60 -6.87 -16.50
N GLN A 132 2.59 -7.51 -15.88
CA GLN A 132 2.37 -8.64 -14.98
C GLN A 132 1.60 -8.21 -13.73
N GLU A 133 2.00 -7.11 -13.11
CA GLU A 133 1.30 -6.57 -11.93
C GLU A 133 -0.13 -6.16 -12.27
N TYR A 134 -0.32 -5.55 -13.43
CA TYR A 134 -1.65 -5.13 -13.90
C TYR A 134 -2.57 -6.34 -14.09
N ALA A 135 -2.08 -7.39 -14.76
CA ALA A 135 -2.84 -8.61 -14.98
C ALA A 135 -3.19 -9.30 -13.66
N ALA A 136 -2.24 -9.34 -12.72
CA ALA A 136 -2.49 -9.91 -11.39
C ALA A 136 -3.54 -9.10 -10.63
N ALA A 137 -3.51 -7.77 -10.77
CA ALA A 137 -4.52 -6.89 -10.17
C ALA A 137 -5.91 -7.13 -10.74
N GLU A 138 -6.02 -7.37 -12.04
CA GLU A 138 -7.30 -7.71 -12.67
C GLU A 138 -7.86 -9.01 -12.12
N GLU A 139 -7.00 -10.01 -11.90
CA GLU A 139 -7.40 -11.28 -11.30
C GLU A 139 -7.86 -11.09 -9.85
N ARG A 140 -7.15 -10.27 -9.05
CA ARG A 140 -7.58 -9.95 -7.69
C ARG A 140 -8.95 -9.28 -7.70
N ARG A 141 -9.18 -8.36 -8.65
CA ARG A 141 -10.46 -7.69 -8.80
C ARG A 141 -11.56 -8.67 -9.15
N ARG A 142 -11.31 -9.57 -10.09
CA ARG A 142 -12.26 -10.59 -10.50
C ARG A 142 -12.70 -11.44 -9.30
N ILE A 143 -11.74 -11.90 -8.51
CA ILE A 143 -12.02 -12.71 -7.31
C ILE A 143 -12.81 -11.90 -6.28
N ARG A 144 -12.41 -10.65 -6.05
CA ARG A 144 -13.07 -9.75 -5.09
C ARG A 144 -14.53 -9.52 -5.44
N LEU A 145 -14.84 -9.35 -6.72
CA LEU A 145 -16.22 -9.08 -7.18
C LEU A 145 -17.13 -10.31 -7.08
N GLN A 146 -16.57 -11.49 -6.86
CA GLN A 146 -17.34 -12.72 -6.67
C GLN A 146 -17.72 -12.99 -5.21
N ARG A 147 -17.21 -12.20 -4.28
CA ARG A 147 -17.50 -12.35 -2.84
C ARG A 147 -18.86 -11.80 -2.46
#